data_c8a87718c21a17e997e82a9587a08398
#
_entry.id   c8a87718c21a17e997e82a9587a08398
#
_cell.length_a   1.000
_cell.length_b   1.000
_cell.length_c   1.000
_cell.angle_alpha   90.00
_cell.angle_beta   90.00
_cell.angle_gamma   90.00
#
_symmetry.space_group_name_H-M   'P 1'
#
loop_
_entity.id
_entity.type
_entity.pdbx_description
1 polymer ?
#
loop_
_entity_poly.entity_id
_entity_poly.type
_entity_poly.pdbx_seq_one_letter_code
_entity_poly.pdbx_strand_id
1 'polypeptide(L)' 'MMNRVIMLYKDGWKEKDIAKTLSIGQREVHLVLQMQEK' A
#
# COMPACT_ATOMS: atom_id res chain seq x y z
N MET A 1 -13.85 -2.42 5.33
CA MET A 1 -12.67 -2.19 6.13
C MET A 1 -11.59 -1.45 5.40
N MET A 2 -11.00 -0.52 6.05
CA MET A 2 -9.96 0.27 5.41
C MET A 2 -8.61 -0.41 5.51
N ASN A 3 -7.93 -0.43 4.40
CA ASN A 3 -6.60 -1.00 4.34
C ASN A 3 -5.56 0.10 4.56
N ARG A 4 -4.60 -0.17 5.43
CA ARG A 4 -3.56 0.81 5.72
C ARG A 4 -2.76 1.18 4.48
N VAL A 5 -2.53 0.22 3.64
CA VAL A 5 -1.79 0.47 2.40
C VAL A 5 -2.52 1.53 1.58
N ILE A 6 -3.82 1.38 1.45
CA ILE A 6 -4.61 2.32 0.68
C ILE A 6 -4.55 3.72 1.29
N MET A 7 -4.67 3.78 2.59
CA MET A 7 -4.64 5.06 3.29
C MET A 7 -3.33 5.81 3.06
N LEU A 8 -2.23 5.10 3.22
CA LEU A 8 -0.93 5.73 3.05
C LEU A 8 -0.71 6.13 1.60
N TYR A 9 -1.17 5.32 0.69
CA TYR A 9 -1.02 5.62 -0.72
C TYR A 9 -1.77 6.90 -1.08
N LYS A 10 -2.97 7.04 -0.56
CA LYS A 10 -3.77 8.24 -0.81
C LYS A 10 -3.11 9.47 -0.21
N ASP A 11 -2.36 9.26 0.84
CA ASP A 11 -1.65 10.33 1.52
C ASP A 11 -0.42 10.79 0.74
N GLY A 12 -0.07 10.05 -0.31
CA GLY A 12 1.07 10.43 -1.11
C GLY A 12 2.30 9.58 -0.90
N TRP A 13 2.18 8.52 -0.11
CA TRP A 13 3.32 7.64 0.17
C TRP A 13 3.63 6.78 -1.04
N LYS A 14 4.88 6.47 -1.21
CA LYS A 14 5.31 5.58 -2.27
C LYS A 14 5.20 4.15 -1.79
N GLU A 15 5.02 3.23 -2.74
CA GLU A 15 4.92 1.81 -2.41
C GLU A 15 6.08 1.35 -1.55
N LYS A 16 7.26 1.81 -1.90
CA LYS A 16 8.46 1.44 -1.18
C LYS A 16 8.39 1.85 0.29
N ASP A 17 7.94 3.06 0.52
CA ASP A 17 7.84 3.58 1.88
C ASP A 17 6.75 2.89 2.67
N ILE A 18 5.65 2.60 2.01
CA ILE A 18 4.56 1.88 2.64
C ILE A 18 5.02 0.50 3.09
N ALA A 19 5.72 -0.19 2.20
CA ALA A 19 6.21 -1.52 2.51
C ALA A 19 7.13 -1.51 3.72
N LYS A 20 7.99 -0.54 3.77
CA LYS A 20 8.92 -0.40 4.88
C LYS A 20 8.20 -0.14 6.19
N THR A 21 7.28 0.79 6.16
CA THR A 21 6.57 1.19 7.34
C THR A 21 5.73 0.07 7.91
N LEU A 22 5.11 -0.71 7.04
CA LEU A 22 4.24 -1.79 7.48
C LEU A 22 4.95 -3.13 7.59
N SER A 23 6.24 -3.15 7.29
CA SER A 23 7.04 -4.38 7.36
C SER A 23 6.50 -5.47 6.45
N ILE A 24 6.11 -5.11 5.26
CA ILE A 24 5.63 -6.07 4.27
C ILE A 24 6.42 -5.90 3.00
N GLY A 25 6.23 -6.82 2.07
CA GLY A 25 6.94 -6.77 0.80
C GLY A 25 6.38 -5.71 -0.11
N GLN A 26 7.25 -5.14 -0.92
CA GLN A 26 6.81 -4.15 -1.90
C GLN A 26 5.81 -4.74 -2.87
N ARG A 27 6.01 -5.99 -3.22
CA ARG A 27 5.10 -6.69 -4.11
C ARG A 27 3.72 -6.79 -3.50
N GLU A 28 3.68 -7.00 -2.20
CA GLU A 28 2.41 -7.09 -1.49
C GLU A 28 1.66 -5.79 -1.55
N VAL A 29 2.39 -4.69 -1.39
CA VAL A 29 1.78 -3.37 -1.49
C VAL A 29 1.17 -3.19 -2.87
N HIS A 30 1.92 -3.58 -3.88
CA HIS A 30 1.47 -3.44 -5.25
C HIS A 30 0.19 -4.24 -5.50
N LEU A 31 0.15 -5.45 -4.97
CA LEU A 31 -1.01 -6.31 -5.14
C LEU A 31 -2.25 -5.72 -4.47
N VAL A 32 -2.06 -5.20 -3.28
CA VAL A 32 -3.17 -4.60 -2.56
C VAL A 32 -3.75 -3.43 -3.34
N LEU A 33 -2.87 -2.60 -3.88
CA LEU A 33 -3.31 -1.44 -4.64
C LEU A 33 -4.05 -1.87 -5.90
N GLN A 34 -3.57 -2.91 -6.54
CA GLN A 34 -4.21 -3.42 -7.74
C GLN A 34 -5.61 -3.93 -7.47
N MET A 35 -5.76 -4.61 -6.36
CA MET A 35 -7.04 -5.18 -6.00
C MET A 35 -8.08 -4.12 -5.67
N GLN A 36 -7.63 -3.00 -5.18
CA GLN A 36 -8.53 -1.92 -4.81
C GLN A 36 -8.89 -1.03 -5.99
N GLU A 37 -8.17 -1.17 -7.04
CA GLU A 37 -8.41 -0.35 -8.22
C GLU A 37 -9.61 -0.83 -8.98
N LYS A 38 -10.47 0.10 -9.33
CA LYS A 38 -11.69 -0.29 -10.04
C LYS A 38 -11.90 0.55 -11.26
#